data_bf417a43327b11b6c07bc337405f0ffb
#
_entry.id   bf417a43327b11b6c07bc337405f0ffb
#
_cell.length_a   1.000
_cell.length_b   1.000
_cell.length_c   1.000
_cell.angle_alpha   90.00
_cell.angle_beta   90.00
_cell.angle_gamma   90.00
#
_symmetry.space_group_name_H-M   'P 1'
#
loop_
_entity.id
_entity.type
_entity.pdbx_description
1 polymer ?
#
loop_
_entity_poly.entity_id
_entity_poly.type
_entity_poly.pdbx_seq_one_letter_code
_entity_poly.pdbx_strand_id
1 'polypeptide(L)'
;MSNEEPSGFNTRLWRRFVQIARPYWQSEERWRSRGLLALLVLLLLGQTAFNVWFNHETGEFTSALAAGDADRFWASIRRYTLILVAAVPIYALYYYVRDSLGLRWRRWLTQHFLGRYFDQRAYYRLNAIVGIDNPDQRIAEDINAFTQQSLYFSMIALGSVIQLIAFSSVLWTISQGLVYFLIGYAIFSTVFTAKVFGKRLIGLNYRQLQREADFRFSLVRVREHAEPIAFHNGEQREMSALRRIFDALYANYQQVLRWQFKLNLFQYTHSFLTIVLPSVIIANQVLSGELEVGRAIQAAGAFAAILSALTVIVEHFESLSRFSAGVDRLHAFSATL
;
A
#
# COMPACT_ATOMS: atom_id res chain seq x y z
N MET A 1 25.39 9.99 17.61
CA MET A 1 24.11 9.30 17.33
C MET A 1 23.02 10.37 17.42
N SER A 2 22.66 10.96 16.29
CA SER A 2 21.59 11.95 16.20
C SER A 2 20.24 11.21 16.24
N ASN A 3 19.40 11.55 17.20
CA ASN A 3 17.98 11.18 17.27
C ASN A 3 17.24 11.79 16.06
N GLU A 4 17.33 11.18 14.90
CA GLU A 4 16.42 11.48 13.80
C GLU A 4 15.15 10.64 14.04
N GLU A 5 14.10 11.32 14.51
CA GLU A 5 12.73 10.78 14.48
C GLU A 5 12.40 10.33 13.06
N PRO A 6 11.67 9.21 12.87
CA PRO A 6 11.25 8.76 11.55
C PRO A 6 10.42 9.88 10.91
N SER A 7 11.01 10.54 9.92
CA SER A 7 10.41 11.65 9.21
C SER A 7 9.16 11.17 8.49
N GLY A 8 8.00 11.62 8.95
CA GLY A 8 6.75 11.53 8.20
C GLY A 8 6.92 12.13 6.79
N PHE A 9 5.96 11.90 5.89
CA PHE A 9 5.95 12.40 4.51
C PHE A 9 6.22 13.92 4.50
N ASN A 10 7.49 14.30 4.36
CA ASN A 10 7.95 15.68 4.45
C ASN A 10 8.37 16.16 3.04
N THR A 11 8.27 17.45 2.79
CA THR A 11 8.74 18.11 1.54
C THR A 11 10.17 17.73 1.16
N ARG A 12 11.01 17.38 2.15
CA ARG A 12 12.38 16.90 1.98
C ARG A 12 12.43 15.54 1.27
N LEU A 13 11.57 14.59 1.70
CA LEU A 13 11.46 13.26 1.07
C LEU A 13 10.99 13.36 -0.38
N TRP A 14 9.96 14.19 -0.62
CA TRP A 14 9.46 14.44 -1.97
C TRP A 14 10.54 15.00 -2.91
N ARG A 15 11.34 15.94 -2.43
CA ARG A 15 12.45 16.50 -3.20
C ARG A 15 13.48 15.42 -3.56
N ARG A 16 13.89 14.59 -2.59
CA ARG A 16 14.83 13.47 -2.79
C ARG A 16 14.28 12.45 -3.80
N PHE A 17 13.01 12.09 -3.65
CA PHE A 17 12.30 11.23 -4.58
C PHE A 17 12.35 11.78 -6.02
N VAL A 18 11.97 13.03 -6.19
CA VAL A 18 11.97 13.69 -7.51
C VAL A 18 13.38 13.76 -8.10
N GLN A 19 14.41 14.00 -7.31
CA GLN A 19 15.80 14.02 -7.78
C GLN A 19 16.25 12.69 -8.36
N ILE A 20 15.84 11.56 -7.77
CA ILE A 20 16.15 10.22 -8.28
C ILE A 20 15.26 9.86 -9.48
N ALA A 21 13.98 10.23 -9.45
CA ALA A 21 13.02 9.87 -10.48
C ALA A 21 13.18 10.70 -11.78
N ARG A 22 13.43 12.00 -11.67
CA ARG A 22 13.43 12.96 -12.78
C ARG A 22 14.33 12.57 -13.95
N PRO A 23 15.57 12.09 -13.76
CA PRO A 23 16.46 11.72 -14.87
C PRO A 23 15.85 10.69 -15.83
N TYR A 24 15.15 9.68 -15.30
CA TYR A 24 14.46 8.69 -16.14
C TYR A 24 13.37 9.31 -17.02
N TRP A 25 12.53 10.17 -16.44
CA TRP A 25 11.42 10.81 -17.14
C TRP A 25 11.86 11.90 -18.15
N GLN A 26 13.14 12.24 -18.15
CA GLN A 26 13.79 13.15 -19.09
C GLN A 26 14.77 12.46 -20.05
N SER A 27 14.98 11.15 -19.87
CA SER A 27 15.92 10.33 -20.66
C SER A 27 15.46 10.11 -22.11
N GLU A 28 16.25 9.35 -22.84
CA GLU A 28 15.93 8.91 -24.21
C GLU A 28 14.64 8.07 -24.27
N GLU A 29 14.34 7.35 -23.19
CA GLU A 29 13.11 6.54 -23.09
C GLU A 29 11.84 7.35 -22.71
N ARG A 30 11.94 8.67 -22.54
CA ARG A 30 10.87 9.54 -22.05
C ARG A 30 9.51 9.37 -22.74
N TRP A 31 9.50 9.28 -24.07
CA TRP A 31 8.25 9.18 -24.83
C TRP A 31 7.56 7.83 -24.64
N ARG A 32 8.34 6.74 -24.64
CA ARG A 32 7.81 5.39 -24.37
C ARG A 32 7.29 5.27 -22.94
N SER A 33 8.03 5.77 -21.97
CA SER A 33 7.66 5.72 -20.56
C SER A 33 6.42 6.56 -20.27
N ARG A 34 6.32 7.76 -20.86
CA ARG A 34 5.11 8.60 -20.75
C ARG A 34 3.91 7.97 -21.43
N GLY A 35 4.10 7.33 -22.58
CA GLY A 35 3.04 6.58 -23.27
C GLY A 35 2.52 5.41 -22.43
N LEU A 36 3.42 4.61 -21.81
CA LEU A 36 3.04 3.53 -20.91
C LEU A 36 2.34 4.07 -19.65
N LEU A 37 2.80 5.19 -19.09
CA LEU A 37 2.14 5.82 -17.95
C LEU A 37 0.74 6.33 -18.32
N ALA A 38 0.58 6.96 -19.48
CA ALA A 38 -0.73 7.40 -19.97
C ALA A 38 -1.67 6.21 -20.20
N LEU A 39 -1.16 5.12 -20.79
CA LEU A 39 -1.93 3.87 -20.94
C LEU A 39 -2.32 3.29 -19.57
N LEU A 40 -1.41 3.31 -18.60
CA LEU A 40 -1.67 2.82 -17.24
C LEU A 40 -2.79 3.63 -16.56
N VAL A 41 -2.77 4.95 -16.72
CA VAL A 41 -3.83 5.83 -16.20
C VAL A 41 -5.16 5.55 -16.91
N LEU A 42 -5.15 5.36 -18.22
CA LEU A 42 -6.34 5.02 -19.00
C LEU A 42 -6.94 3.67 -18.55
N LEU A 43 -6.09 2.67 -18.35
CA LEU A 43 -6.51 1.35 -17.84
C LEU A 43 -7.09 1.45 -16.42
N LEU A 44 -6.51 2.29 -15.56
CA LEU A 44 -7.02 2.56 -14.22
C LEU A 44 -8.39 3.23 -14.23
N LEU A 45 -8.60 4.19 -15.12
CA LEU A 45 -9.91 4.78 -15.38
C LEU A 45 -10.91 3.74 -15.88
N GLY A 46 -10.49 2.87 -16.81
CA GLY A 46 -11.29 1.76 -17.30
C GLY A 46 -11.71 0.80 -16.18
N GLN A 47 -10.78 0.41 -15.30
CA GLN A 47 -11.08 -0.43 -14.13
C GLN A 47 -12.12 0.23 -13.22
N THR A 48 -11.97 1.53 -12.93
CA THR A 48 -12.95 2.24 -12.11
C THR A 48 -14.31 2.31 -12.77
N ALA A 49 -14.36 2.56 -14.09
CA ALA A 49 -15.61 2.55 -14.83
C ALA A 49 -16.31 1.18 -14.79
N PHE A 50 -15.56 0.08 -14.94
CA PHE A 50 -16.10 -1.27 -14.76
C PHE A 50 -16.61 -1.52 -13.36
N ASN A 51 -15.89 -1.09 -12.32
CA ASN A 51 -16.33 -1.23 -10.93
C ASN A 51 -17.66 -0.50 -10.68
N VAL A 52 -17.81 0.71 -11.21
CA VAL A 52 -19.08 1.47 -11.15
C VAL A 52 -20.18 0.74 -11.89
N TRP A 53 -19.91 0.19 -13.07
CA TRP A 53 -20.88 -0.58 -13.86
C TRP A 53 -21.29 -1.87 -13.17
N PHE A 54 -20.33 -2.63 -12.60
CA PHE A 54 -20.64 -3.81 -11.81
C PHE A 54 -21.53 -3.47 -10.61
N ASN A 55 -21.23 -2.37 -9.92
CA ASN A 55 -22.06 -1.91 -8.82
C ASN A 55 -23.51 -1.58 -9.30
N HIS A 56 -23.62 -0.90 -10.44
CA HIS A 56 -24.92 -0.57 -11.04
C HIS A 56 -25.71 -1.84 -11.41
N GLU A 57 -25.13 -2.75 -12.19
CA GLU A 57 -25.82 -3.98 -12.62
C GLU A 57 -26.14 -4.91 -11.45
N THR A 58 -25.30 -4.90 -10.39
CA THR A 58 -25.61 -5.63 -9.14
C THR A 58 -26.89 -5.11 -8.50
N GLY A 59 -27.09 -3.81 -8.48
CA GLY A 59 -28.35 -3.21 -8.06
C GLY A 59 -29.52 -3.58 -8.98
N GLU A 60 -29.32 -3.48 -10.30
CA GLU A 60 -30.35 -3.75 -11.31
C GLU A 60 -30.88 -5.18 -11.24
N PHE A 61 -30.00 -6.20 -11.25
CA PHE A 61 -30.52 -7.58 -11.20
C PHE A 61 -31.14 -7.90 -9.84
N THR A 62 -30.70 -7.25 -8.74
CA THR A 62 -31.32 -7.42 -7.43
C THR A 62 -32.73 -6.80 -7.39
N SER A 63 -32.92 -5.60 -7.96
CA SER A 63 -34.24 -4.98 -8.09
C SER A 63 -35.17 -5.83 -8.95
N ALA A 64 -34.70 -6.30 -10.11
CA ALA A 64 -35.48 -7.16 -11.00
C ALA A 64 -35.93 -8.46 -10.33
N LEU A 65 -35.01 -9.08 -9.56
CA LEU A 65 -35.31 -10.30 -8.80
C LEU A 65 -36.35 -10.02 -7.70
N ALA A 66 -36.23 -8.91 -6.98
CA ALA A 66 -37.18 -8.52 -5.94
C ALA A 66 -38.56 -8.19 -6.51
N ALA A 67 -38.64 -7.65 -7.73
CA ALA A 67 -39.87 -7.35 -8.45
C ALA A 67 -40.48 -8.57 -9.18
N GLY A 68 -39.78 -9.71 -9.26
CA GLY A 68 -40.21 -10.89 -10.04
C GLY A 68 -40.14 -10.67 -11.56
N ASP A 69 -39.40 -9.66 -12.04
CA ASP A 69 -39.26 -9.32 -13.46
C ASP A 69 -38.13 -10.15 -14.09
N ALA A 70 -38.52 -11.27 -14.71
CA ALA A 70 -37.57 -12.19 -15.32
C ALA A 70 -36.83 -11.57 -16.52
N ASP A 71 -37.49 -10.77 -17.34
CA ASP A 71 -36.91 -10.19 -18.55
C ASP A 71 -35.84 -9.15 -18.18
N ARG A 72 -36.12 -8.27 -17.23
CA ARG A 72 -35.20 -7.28 -16.69
C ARG A 72 -34.01 -7.98 -16.00
N PHE A 73 -34.26 -9.05 -15.25
CA PHE A 73 -33.21 -9.84 -14.59
C PHE A 73 -32.23 -10.42 -15.59
N TRP A 74 -32.73 -11.18 -16.59
CA TRP A 74 -31.84 -11.80 -17.58
C TRP A 74 -31.14 -10.78 -18.49
N ALA A 75 -31.76 -9.64 -18.75
CA ALA A 75 -31.13 -8.54 -19.46
C ALA A 75 -29.96 -7.97 -18.68
N SER A 76 -30.12 -7.75 -17.36
CA SER A 76 -29.03 -7.27 -16.48
C SER A 76 -27.91 -8.30 -16.36
N ILE A 77 -28.19 -9.57 -16.18
CA ILE A 77 -27.21 -10.64 -16.13
C ILE A 77 -26.38 -10.71 -17.42
N ARG A 78 -27.02 -10.57 -18.59
CA ARG A 78 -26.27 -10.52 -19.87
C ARG A 78 -25.31 -9.33 -19.92
N ARG A 79 -25.77 -8.12 -19.53
CA ARG A 79 -24.89 -6.92 -19.45
C ARG A 79 -23.75 -7.13 -18.47
N TYR A 80 -24.03 -7.64 -17.26
CA TYR A 80 -23.02 -7.96 -16.26
C TYR A 80 -21.96 -8.92 -16.81
N THR A 81 -22.39 -9.99 -17.50
CA THR A 81 -21.47 -10.96 -18.10
C THR A 81 -20.61 -10.34 -19.21
N LEU A 82 -21.17 -9.49 -20.06
CA LEU A 82 -20.42 -8.79 -21.10
C LEU A 82 -19.38 -7.84 -20.50
N ILE A 83 -19.75 -7.10 -19.44
CA ILE A 83 -18.83 -6.22 -18.71
C ILE A 83 -17.70 -7.05 -18.08
N LEU A 84 -18.01 -8.21 -17.50
CA LEU A 84 -17.01 -9.12 -16.92
C LEU A 84 -15.99 -9.58 -17.96
N VAL A 85 -16.46 -10.04 -19.13
CA VAL A 85 -15.58 -10.49 -20.22
C VAL A 85 -14.69 -9.36 -20.71
N ALA A 86 -15.20 -8.13 -20.81
CA ALA A 86 -14.42 -6.97 -21.21
C ALA A 86 -13.44 -6.49 -20.11
N ALA A 87 -13.82 -6.61 -18.84
CA ALA A 87 -13.04 -6.16 -17.71
C ALA A 87 -11.77 -7.01 -17.49
N VAL A 88 -11.88 -8.34 -17.58
CA VAL A 88 -10.77 -9.27 -17.30
C VAL A 88 -9.49 -8.94 -18.07
N PRO A 89 -9.50 -8.76 -19.40
CA PRO A 89 -8.30 -8.40 -20.14
C PRO A 89 -7.75 -7.01 -19.76
N ILE A 90 -8.61 -6.06 -19.40
CA ILE A 90 -8.19 -4.71 -18.97
C ILE A 90 -7.49 -4.77 -17.61
N TYR A 91 -7.98 -5.57 -16.66
CA TYR A 91 -7.29 -5.80 -15.40
C TYR A 91 -5.94 -6.49 -15.61
N ALA A 92 -5.89 -7.54 -16.44
CA ALA A 92 -4.65 -8.24 -16.75
C ALA A 92 -3.63 -7.31 -17.43
N LEU A 93 -4.09 -6.50 -18.40
CA LEU A 93 -3.25 -5.54 -19.11
C LEU A 93 -2.71 -4.44 -18.17
N TYR A 94 -3.52 -3.98 -17.22
CA TYR A 94 -3.08 -3.01 -16.22
C TYR A 94 -1.86 -3.50 -15.42
N TYR A 95 -1.90 -4.71 -14.88
CA TYR A 95 -0.78 -5.28 -14.14
C TYR A 95 0.44 -5.48 -15.04
N TYR A 96 0.25 -5.99 -16.24
CA TYR A 96 1.32 -6.18 -17.21
C TYR A 96 2.01 -4.86 -17.58
N VAL A 97 1.25 -3.81 -17.88
CA VAL A 97 1.78 -2.49 -18.24
C VAL A 97 2.51 -1.85 -17.05
N ARG A 98 1.94 -1.95 -15.85
CA ARG A 98 2.56 -1.44 -14.62
C ARG A 98 3.92 -2.09 -14.38
N ASP A 99 3.96 -3.42 -14.41
CA ASP A 99 5.17 -4.18 -14.10
C ASP A 99 6.22 -4.03 -15.22
N SER A 100 5.78 -3.94 -16.47
CA SER A 100 6.63 -3.64 -17.63
C SER A 100 7.26 -2.25 -17.54
N LEU A 101 6.50 -1.24 -17.13
CA LEU A 101 7.03 0.12 -16.90
C LEU A 101 8.03 0.13 -15.74
N GLY A 102 7.73 -0.58 -14.64
CA GLY A 102 8.64 -0.73 -13.50
C GLY A 102 9.95 -1.39 -13.88
N LEU A 103 9.89 -2.46 -14.68
CA LEU A 103 11.08 -3.17 -15.15
C LEU A 103 11.96 -2.29 -16.07
N ARG A 104 11.36 -1.51 -16.99
CA ARG A 104 12.07 -0.56 -17.83
C ARG A 104 12.75 0.54 -17.03
N TRP A 105 12.02 1.11 -16.07
CA TRP A 105 12.56 2.11 -15.16
C TRP A 105 13.72 1.56 -14.34
N ARG A 106 13.58 0.35 -13.79
CA ARG A 106 14.65 -0.36 -13.08
C ARG A 106 15.87 -0.56 -13.97
N ARG A 107 15.69 -1.05 -15.19
CA ARG A 107 16.81 -1.26 -16.15
C ARG A 107 17.58 0.03 -16.37
N TRP A 108 16.87 1.12 -16.72
CA TRP A 108 17.51 2.40 -16.98
C TRP A 108 18.23 2.94 -15.75
N LEU A 109 17.58 2.93 -14.59
CA LEU A 109 18.15 3.44 -13.35
C LEU A 109 19.37 2.64 -12.91
N THR A 110 19.32 1.30 -13.01
CA THR A 110 20.47 0.43 -12.73
C THR A 110 21.65 0.75 -13.65
N GLN A 111 21.42 0.90 -14.95
CA GLN A 111 22.48 1.27 -15.90
C GLN A 111 23.07 2.66 -15.59
N HIS A 112 22.22 3.61 -15.25
CA HIS A 112 22.64 4.95 -14.85
C HIS A 112 23.52 4.95 -13.61
N PHE A 113 23.15 4.21 -12.57
CA PHE A 113 23.94 4.07 -11.35
C PHE A 113 25.21 3.26 -11.56
N LEU A 114 25.19 2.20 -12.36
CA LEU A 114 26.38 1.43 -12.71
C LEU A 114 27.39 2.31 -13.47
N GLY A 115 26.94 3.12 -14.45
CA GLY A 115 27.81 4.05 -15.16
C GLY A 115 28.54 4.99 -14.20
N ARG A 116 27.81 5.62 -13.27
CA ARG A 116 28.41 6.51 -12.25
C ARG A 116 29.31 5.77 -11.26
N TYR A 117 28.96 4.54 -10.88
CA TYR A 117 29.72 3.72 -9.95
C TYR A 117 31.10 3.35 -10.49
N PHE A 118 31.19 3.08 -11.80
CA PHE A 118 32.46 2.78 -12.48
C PHE A 118 33.21 4.05 -12.96
N ASP A 119 32.51 5.19 -13.12
CA ASP A 119 33.14 6.43 -13.54
C ASP A 119 34.16 6.90 -12.50
N GLN A 120 35.31 7.40 -12.99
CA GLN A 120 36.42 7.92 -12.17
C GLN A 120 36.81 7.01 -10.97
N ARG A 121 36.59 5.70 -11.08
CA ARG A 121 36.84 4.71 -10.03
C ARG A 121 36.06 4.99 -8.72
N ALA A 122 34.80 5.47 -8.83
CA ALA A 122 33.99 5.76 -7.66
C ALA A 122 33.84 4.54 -6.74
N TYR A 123 33.73 3.31 -7.30
CA TYR A 123 33.70 2.06 -6.53
C TYR A 123 34.90 1.91 -5.57
N TYR A 124 36.08 2.41 -5.94
CA TYR A 124 37.28 2.36 -5.09
C TYR A 124 37.26 3.45 -4.02
N ARG A 125 36.85 4.67 -4.38
CA ARG A 125 36.73 5.79 -3.43
C ARG A 125 35.70 5.52 -2.34
N LEU A 126 34.59 4.87 -2.68
CA LEU A 126 33.52 4.54 -1.74
C LEU A 126 33.98 3.59 -0.62
N ASN A 127 34.92 2.69 -0.88
CA ASN A 127 35.51 1.81 0.15
C ASN A 127 36.25 2.58 1.25
N ALA A 128 36.69 3.80 0.97
CA ALA A 128 37.40 4.66 1.94
C ALA A 128 36.45 5.59 2.73
N ILE A 129 35.16 5.68 2.34
CA ILE A 129 34.21 6.59 2.97
C ILE A 129 33.45 5.83 4.07
N VAL A 130 33.71 6.23 5.32
CA VAL A 130 32.98 5.73 6.49
C VAL A 130 31.52 6.25 6.41
N GLY A 131 30.53 5.36 6.27
CA GLY A 131 29.10 5.72 6.32
C GLY A 131 28.25 5.33 5.11
N ILE A 132 28.87 4.81 4.03
CA ILE A 132 28.11 4.16 2.95
C ILE A 132 28.28 2.67 3.09
N ASP A 133 27.23 2.03 3.59
CA ASP A 133 27.20 0.60 3.78
C ASP A 133 26.61 -0.07 2.51
N ASN A 134 27.29 -1.12 2.04
CA ASN A 134 26.83 -2.03 0.99
C ASN A 134 26.35 -1.37 -0.33
N PRO A 135 27.25 -0.79 -1.17
CA PRO A 135 26.90 -0.23 -2.49
C PRO A 135 26.20 -1.23 -3.42
N ASP A 136 26.56 -2.52 -3.31
CA ASP A 136 25.94 -3.65 -4.01
C ASP A 136 24.46 -3.76 -3.70
N GLN A 137 24.07 -3.67 -2.42
CA GLN A 137 22.67 -3.69 -1.98
C GLN A 137 21.89 -2.47 -2.52
N ARG A 138 22.54 -1.28 -2.58
CA ARG A 138 21.89 -0.07 -3.13
C ARG A 138 21.54 -0.27 -4.61
N ILE A 139 22.44 -0.85 -5.40
CA ILE A 139 22.25 -1.08 -6.84
C ILE A 139 21.28 -2.26 -7.09
N ALA A 140 21.44 -3.36 -6.35
CA ALA A 140 20.64 -4.57 -6.59
C ALA A 140 19.22 -4.49 -6.04
N GLU A 141 19.05 -4.02 -4.79
CA GLU A 141 17.79 -4.10 -4.05
C GLU A 141 17.07 -2.74 -3.96
N ASP A 142 17.78 -1.66 -3.53
CA ASP A 142 17.11 -0.37 -3.29
C ASP A 142 16.59 0.25 -4.60
N ILE A 143 17.29 0.10 -5.74
CA ILE A 143 16.78 0.55 -7.05
C ILE A 143 15.52 -0.24 -7.45
N ASN A 144 15.53 -1.56 -7.24
CA ASN A 144 14.35 -2.39 -7.51
C ASN A 144 13.14 -1.97 -6.67
N ALA A 145 13.34 -1.85 -5.36
CA ALA A 145 12.30 -1.40 -4.44
C ALA A 145 11.80 0.01 -4.79
N PHE A 146 12.72 0.93 -5.12
CA PHE A 146 12.38 2.30 -5.52
C PHE A 146 11.46 2.32 -6.73
N THR A 147 11.82 1.64 -7.81
CA THR A 147 11.07 1.72 -9.08
C THR A 147 9.70 1.04 -8.97
N GLN A 148 9.61 -0.13 -8.33
CA GLN A 148 8.35 -0.85 -8.16
C GLN A 148 7.40 -0.13 -7.19
N GLN A 149 7.90 0.28 -6.03
CA GLN A 149 7.05 0.91 -5.03
C GLN A 149 6.62 2.33 -5.40
N SER A 150 7.45 3.07 -6.16
CA SER A 150 7.06 4.37 -6.70
C SER A 150 5.82 4.28 -7.58
N LEU A 151 5.81 3.34 -8.54
CA LEU A 151 4.64 3.12 -9.40
C LEU A 151 3.44 2.60 -8.61
N TYR A 152 3.67 1.65 -7.72
CA TYR A 152 2.62 1.07 -6.89
C TYR A 152 1.90 2.14 -6.07
N PHE A 153 2.62 2.96 -5.29
CA PHE A 153 2.01 4.01 -4.47
C PHE A 153 1.40 5.14 -5.31
N SER A 154 2.03 5.50 -6.43
CA SER A 154 1.45 6.50 -7.33
C SER A 154 0.12 6.03 -7.93
N MET A 155 0.04 4.77 -8.34
CA MET A 155 -1.19 4.20 -8.92
C MET A 155 -2.27 3.98 -7.86
N ILE A 156 -1.91 3.54 -6.66
CA ILE A 156 -2.86 3.44 -5.53
C ILE A 156 -3.43 4.82 -5.19
N ALA A 157 -2.59 5.83 -5.01
CA ALA A 157 -3.05 7.18 -4.68
C ALA A 157 -3.97 7.76 -5.76
N LEU A 158 -3.56 7.64 -7.03
CA LEU A 158 -4.38 8.09 -8.16
C LEU A 158 -5.69 7.30 -8.26
N GLY A 159 -5.62 5.98 -8.12
CA GLY A 159 -6.79 5.08 -8.14
C GLY A 159 -7.78 5.42 -7.03
N SER A 160 -7.30 5.69 -5.82
CA SER A 160 -8.15 6.11 -4.70
C SER A 160 -8.87 7.42 -4.98
N VAL A 161 -8.19 8.41 -5.57
CA VAL A 161 -8.81 9.69 -5.95
C VAL A 161 -9.89 9.48 -7.01
N ILE A 162 -9.59 8.70 -8.07
CA ILE A 162 -10.55 8.39 -9.14
C ILE A 162 -11.75 7.65 -8.57
N GLN A 163 -11.53 6.65 -7.72
CA GLN A 163 -12.57 5.85 -7.08
C GLN A 163 -13.44 6.70 -6.15
N LEU A 164 -12.85 7.62 -5.36
CA LEU A 164 -13.57 8.57 -4.54
C LEU A 164 -14.51 9.43 -5.38
N ILE A 165 -14.01 10.02 -6.47
CA ILE A 165 -14.84 10.85 -7.35
C ILE A 165 -15.98 10.04 -7.98
N ALA A 166 -15.64 8.88 -8.56
CA ALA A 166 -16.59 8.04 -9.28
C ALA A 166 -17.72 7.52 -8.36
N PHE A 167 -17.39 6.93 -7.23
CA PHE A 167 -18.38 6.37 -6.32
C PHE A 167 -19.11 7.42 -5.48
N SER A 168 -18.49 8.56 -5.19
CA SER A 168 -19.21 9.69 -4.59
C SER A 168 -20.28 10.23 -5.52
N SER A 169 -20.02 10.29 -6.83
CA SER A 169 -21.07 10.68 -7.80
C SER A 169 -22.22 9.67 -7.84
N VAL A 170 -21.92 8.36 -7.79
CA VAL A 170 -22.96 7.32 -7.69
C VAL A 170 -23.78 7.48 -6.41
N LEU A 171 -23.12 7.63 -5.27
CA LEU A 171 -23.81 7.75 -3.99
C LEU A 171 -24.65 9.02 -3.90
N TRP A 172 -24.18 10.13 -4.50
CA TRP A 172 -24.90 11.39 -4.58
C TRP A 172 -26.24 11.27 -5.33
N THR A 173 -26.27 10.47 -6.38
CA THR A 173 -27.52 10.21 -7.15
C THR A 173 -28.53 9.37 -6.39
N ILE A 174 -28.10 8.61 -5.37
CA ILE A 174 -28.99 7.77 -4.55
C ILE A 174 -29.47 8.55 -3.34
N SER A 175 -28.55 9.14 -2.57
CA SER A 175 -28.85 9.91 -1.37
C SER A 175 -27.72 10.86 -0.99
N GLN A 176 -28.00 12.16 -0.97
CA GLN A 176 -27.05 13.17 -0.52
C GLN A 176 -26.72 13.00 0.99
N GLY A 177 -27.70 12.59 1.79
CA GLY A 177 -27.52 12.31 3.22
C GLY A 177 -26.47 11.24 3.48
N LEU A 178 -26.43 10.20 2.62
CA LEU A 178 -25.40 9.15 2.70
C LEU A 178 -23.98 9.70 2.44
N VAL A 179 -23.83 10.66 1.53
CA VAL A 179 -22.52 11.25 1.24
C VAL A 179 -22.00 12.04 2.44
N TYR A 180 -22.83 12.88 3.05
CA TYR A 180 -22.44 13.63 4.24
C TYR A 180 -22.14 12.73 5.44
N PHE A 181 -22.98 11.70 5.64
CA PHE A 181 -22.74 10.71 6.67
C PHE A 181 -21.41 9.97 6.44
N LEU A 182 -21.11 9.56 5.21
CA LEU A 182 -19.88 8.87 4.85
C LEU A 182 -18.64 9.73 5.14
N ILE A 183 -18.66 11.01 4.79
CA ILE A 183 -17.54 11.93 5.06
C ILE A 183 -17.29 12.00 6.58
N GLY A 184 -18.33 12.19 7.39
CA GLY A 184 -18.22 12.21 8.85
C GLY A 184 -17.69 10.90 9.41
N TYR A 185 -18.23 9.78 8.93
CA TYR A 185 -17.83 8.42 9.32
C TYR A 185 -16.37 8.11 8.97
N ALA A 186 -15.93 8.48 7.77
CA ALA A 186 -14.57 8.27 7.31
C ALA A 186 -13.56 9.11 8.12
N ILE A 187 -13.88 10.40 8.38
CA ILE A 187 -13.04 11.26 9.22
C ILE A 187 -12.94 10.68 10.63
N PHE A 188 -14.08 10.31 11.24
CA PHE A 188 -14.11 9.68 12.56
C PHE A 188 -13.25 8.41 12.61
N SER A 189 -13.45 7.49 11.67
CA SER A 189 -12.73 6.23 11.60
C SER A 189 -11.22 6.44 11.43
N THR A 190 -10.81 7.31 10.51
CA THR A 190 -9.40 7.62 10.26
C THR A 190 -8.72 8.24 11.49
N VAL A 191 -9.36 9.25 12.10
CA VAL A 191 -8.82 9.92 13.30
C VAL A 191 -8.76 8.95 14.48
N PHE A 192 -9.79 8.15 14.68
CA PHE A 192 -9.83 7.13 15.73
C PHE A 192 -8.71 6.11 15.57
N THR A 193 -8.58 5.52 14.36
CA THR A 193 -7.54 4.53 14.06
C THR A 193 -6.14 5.11 14.26
N ALA A 194 -5.89 6.30 13.75
CA ALA A 194 -4.59 6.96 13.87
C ALA A 194 -4.21 7.27 15.34
N LYS A 195 -5.17 7.76 16.13
CA LYS A 195 -4.92 8.13 17.54
C LYS A 195 -4.80 6.91 18.45
N VAL A 196 -5.68 5.93 18.30
CA VAL A 196 -5.76 4.77 19.22
C VAL A 196 -4.71 3.73 18.88
N PHE A 197 -4.57 3.38 17.60
CA PHE A 197 -3.73 2.27 17.16
C PHE A 197 -2.39 2.73 16.56
N GLY A 198 -2.39 3.82 15.79
CA GLY A 198 -1.24 4.22 14.98
C GLY A 198 0.03 4.38 15.81
N LYS A 199 0.09 5.32 16.75
CA LYS A 199 1.29 5.57 17.58
C LYS A 199 1.77 4.33 18.34
N ARG A 200 0.83 3.53 18.84
CA ARG A 200 1.17 2.36 19.67
C ARG A 200 1.77 1.23 18.83
N LEU A 201 1.14 0.90 17.70
CA LEU A 201 1.64 -0.15 16.80
C LEU A 201 2.96 0.24 16.16
N ILE A 202 3.12 1.50 15.71
CA ILE A 202 4.39 1.99 15.16
C ILE A 202 5.52 1.80 16.17
N GLY A 203 5.32 2.21 17.43
CA GLY A 203 6.32 2.07 18.48
C GLY A 203 6.62 0.61 18.85
N LEU A 204 5.63 -0.28 18.81
CA LEU A 204 5.81 -1.70 19.06
C LEU A 204 6.55 -2.39 17.90
N ASN A 205 6.19 -2.08 16.65
CA ASN A 205 6.85 -2.62 15.47
C ASN A 205 8.30 -2.14 15.35
N TYR A 206 8.57 -0.87 15.65
CA TYR A 206 9.94 -0.36 15.70
C TYR A 206 10.81 -1.14 16.71
N ARG A 207 10.29 -1.34 17.93
CA ARG A 207 10.97 -2.16 18.95
C ARG A 207 11.12 -3.62 18.53
N GLN A 208 10.16 -4.15 17.77
CA GLN A 208 10.26 -5.52 17.24
C GLN A 208 11.43 -5.66 16.29
N LEU A 209 11.56 -4.75 15.33
CA LEU A 209 12.68 -4.73 14.38
C LEU A 209 14.03 -4.60 15.07
N GLN A 210 14.11 -3.73 16.08
CA GLN A 210 15.34 -3.55 16.87
C GLN A 210 15.72 -4.84 17.60
N ARG A 211 14.77 -5.48 18.30
CA ARG A 211 15.03 -6.71 19.06
C ARG A 211 15.38 -7.89 18.16
N GLU A 212 14.80 -7.97 16.97
CA GLU A 212 15.19 -8.97 15.97
C GLU A 212 16.61 -8.75 15.45
N ALA A 213 16.99 -7.50 15.24
CA ALA A 213 18.37 -7.16 14.87
C ALA A 213 19.34 -7.53 15.98
N ASP A 214 19.03 -7.24 17.25
CA ASP A 214 19.86 -7.58 18.42
C ASP A 214 20.00 -9.11 18.56
N PHE A 215 18.92 -9.86 18.38
CA PHE A 215 18.96 -11.33 18.44
C PHE A 215 19.81 -11.90 17.31
N ARG A 216 19.64 -11.43 16.08
CA ARG A 216 20.45 -11.84 14.92
C ARG A 216 21.93 -11.50 15.12
N PHE A 217 22.22 -10.29 15.58
CA PHE A 217 23.61 -9.88 15.89
C PHE A 217 24.26 -10.79 16.93
N SER A 218 23.51 -11.15 17.97
CA SER A 218 23.99 -12.06 19.03
C SER A 218 24.28 -13.48 18.49
N LEU A 219 23.48 -13.98 17.54
CA LEU A 219 23.74 -15.25 16.84
C LEU A 219 24.98 -15.18 15.96
N VAL A 220 25.17 -14.07 15.23
CA VAL A 220 26.37 -13.85 14.43
C VAL A 220 27.61 -13.82 15.32
N ARG A 221 27.57 -13.12 16.45
CA ARG A 221 28.65 -13.09 17.44
C ARG A 221 29.03 -14.51 17.92
N VAL A 222 28.06 -15.36 18.24
CA VAL A 222 28.32 -16.77 18.63
C VAL A 222 29.01 -17.51 17.50
N ARG A 223 28.61 -17.34 16.27
CA ARG A 223 29.23 -17.96 15.08
C ARG A 223 30.67 -17.48 14.89
N GLU A 224 30.91 -16.17 15.02
CA GLU A 224 32.25 -15.59 14.85
C GLU A 224 33.22 -15.95 15.97
N HIS A 225 32.70 -16.25 17.17
CA HIS A 225 33.50 -16.64 18.33
C HIS A 225 33.32 -18.11 18.71
N ALA A 226 32.96 -18.95 17.73
CA ALA A 226 32.67 -20.37 17.97
C ALA A 226 33.85 -21.12 18.60
N GLU A 227 35.09 -20.85 18.17
CA GLU A 227 36.28 -21.49 18.69
C GLU A 227 36.61 -21.12 20.15
N PRO A 228 36.64 -19.83 20.57
CA PRO A 228 36.76 -19.46 21.96
C PRO A 228 35.64 -20.02 22.86
N ILE A 229 34.39 -20.03 22.38
CA ILE A 229 33.25 -20.56 23.12
C ILE A 229 33.43 -22.05 23.39
N ALA A 230 33.80 -22.84 22.37
CA ALA A 230 34.05 -24.25 22.51
C ALA A 230 35.26 -24.56 23.41
N PHE A 231 36.32 -23.79 23.26
CA PHE A 231 37.53 -23.97 24.08
C PHE A 231 37.30 -23.74 25.60
N HIS A 232 36.43 -22.78 25.92
CA HIS A 232 36.10 -22.46 27.31
C HIS A 232 34.84 -23.14 27.83
N ASN A 233 34.22 -24.08 27.09
CA ASN A 233 32.92 -24.72 27.39
C ASN A 233 31.82 -23.69 27.74
N GLY A 234 31.76 -22.61 26.92
CA GLY A 234 30.90 -21.46 27.16
C GLY A 234 29.45 -21.59 26.66
N GLU A 235 29.06 -22.74 26.08
CA GLU A 235 27.78 -22.97 25.39
C GLU A 235 26.57 -22.64 26.26
N GLN A 236 26.58 -23.07 27.51
CA GLN A 236 25.48 -22.84 28.46
C GLN A 236 25.27 -21.36 28.77
N ARG A 237 26.36 -20.61 28.86
CA ARG A 237 26.34 -19.17 29.12
C ARG A 237 25.79 -18.42 27.91
N GLU A 238 26.27 -18.74 26.71
CA GLU A 238 25.81 -18.11 25.46
C GLU A 238 24.35 -18.47 25.19
N MET A 239 23.95 -19.73 25.38
CA MET A 239 22.56 -20.15 25.26
C MET A 239 21.64 -19.37 26.21
N SER A 240 22.06 -19.19 27.46
CA SER A 240 21.28 -18.44 28.46
C SER A 240 21.17 -16.95 28.10
N ALA A 241 22.21 -16.37 27.50
CA ALA A 241 22.19 -15.00 27.00
C ALA A 241 21.23 -14.85 25.80
N LEU A 242 21.31 -15.75 24.82
CA LEU A 242 20.43 -15.77 23.66
C LEU A 242 18.96 -15.96 24.05
N ARG A 243 18.68 -16.86 24.99
CA ARG A 243 17.30 -17.06 25.52
C ARG A 243 16.74 -15.78 26.09
N ARG A 244 17.49 -15.04 26.92
CA ARG A 244 17.01 -13.78 27.50
C ARG A 244 16.70 -12.73 26.42
N ILE A 245 17.54 -12.64 25.37
CA ILE A 245 17.29 -11.74 24.24
C ILE A 245 16.03 -12.15 23.48
N PHE A 246 15.88 -13.45 23.23
CA PHE A 246 14.70 -13.99 22.56
C PHE A 246 13.43 -13.81 23.39
N ASP A 247 13.46 -14.04 24.72
CA ASP A 247 12.32 -13.83 25.60
C ASP A 247 11.86 -12.35 25.57
N ALA A 248 12.79 -11.42 25.52
CA ALA A 248 12.46 -10.00 25.38
C ALA A 248 11.82 -9.68 24.01
N LEU A 249 12.31 -10.30 22.93
CA LEU A 249 11.72 -10.21 21.58
C LEU A 249 10.31 -10.80 21.59
N TYR A 250 10.15 -12.01 22.12
CA TYR A 250 8.86 -12.71 22.21
C TYR A 250 7.82 -11.93 23.02
N ALA A 251 8.22 -11.37 24.16
CA ALA A 251 7.32 -10.55 25.00
C ALA A 251 6.83 -9.28 24.25
N ASN A 252 7.69 -8.66 23.45
CA ASN A 252 7.28 -7.53 22.61
C ASN A 252 6.34 -7.97 21.50
N TYR A 253 6.62 -9.11 20.84
CA TYR A 253 5.79 -9.63 19.77
C TYR A 253 4.38 -10.00 20.30
N GLN A 254 4.28 -10.55 21.49
CA GLN A 254 2.97 -10.76 22.15
C GLN A 254 2.18 -9.45 22.33
N GLN A 255 2.87 -8.33 22.63
CA GLN A 255 2.20 -7.03 22.70
C GLN A 255 1.74 -6.56 21.31
N VAL A 256 2.55 -6.75 20.27
CA VAL A 256 2.15 -6.48 18.86
C VAL A 256 0.89 -7.25 18.53
N LEU A 257 0.86 -8.58 18.79
CA LEU A 257 -0.30 -9.43 18.51
C LEU A 257 -1.57 -8.97 19.25
N ARG A 258 -1.46 -8.58 20.52
CA ARG A 258 -2.62 -8.07 21.31
C ARG A 258 -3.17 -6.77 20.72
N TRP A 259 -2.30 -5.86 20.26
CA TRP A 259 -2.74 -4.62 19.64
C TRP A 259 -3.27 -4.84 18.24
N GLN A 260 -2.67 -5.77 17.48
CA GLN A 260 -3.16 -6.19 16.17
C GLN A 260 -4.55 -6.82 16.27
N PHE A 261 -4.78 -7.67 17.28
CA PHE A 261 -6.10 -8.24 17.54
C PHE A 261 -7.17 -7.15 17.80
N LYS A 262 -6.85 -6.15 18.63
CA LYS A 262 -7.77 -5.02 18.88
C LYS A 262 -8.03 -4.19 17.62
N LEU A 263 -7.00 -3.96 16.81
CA LEU A 263 -7.13 -3.27 15.52
C LEU A 263 -8.01 -4.07 14.57
N ASN A 264 -7.77 -5.37 14.44
CA ASN A 264 -8.55 -6.24 13.57
C ASN A 264 -10.02 -6.29 14.02
N LEU A 265 -10.28 -6.37 15.34
CA LEU A 265 -11.65 -6.31 15.87
C LEU A 265 -12.35 -5.02 15.47
N PHE A 266 -11.68 -3.88 15.59
CA PHE A 266 -12.20 -2.59 15.15
C PHE A 266 -12.44 -2.58 13.63
N GLN A 267 -11.47 -3.04 12.83
CA GLN A 267 -11.56 -3.05 11.37
C GLN A 267 -12.70 -3.95 10.87
N TYR A 268 -12.86 -5.15 11.42
CA TYR A 268 -13.96 -6.03 11.05
C TYR A 268 -15.33 -5.46 11.48
N THR A 269 -15.44 -4.89 12.67
CA THR A 269 -16.67 -4.20 13.11
C THR A 269 -17.00 -3.06 12.15
N HIS A 270 -16.00 -2.24 11.82
CA HIS A 270 -16.15 -1.15 10.88
C HIS A 270 -16.56 -1.64 9.48
N SER A 271 -15.96 -2.74 8.99
CA SER A 271 -16.30 -3.35 7.71
C SER A 271 -17.74 -3.88 7.66
N PHE A 272 -18.20 -4.55 8.71
CA PHE A 272 -19.61 -5.01 8.78
C PHE A 272 -20.60 -3.85 8.87
N LEU A 273 -20.27 -2.82 9.63
CA LEU A 273 -21.12 -1.61 9.69
C LEU A 273 -21.20 -0.91 8.33
N THR A 274 -20.19 -0.99 7.51
CA THR A 274 -20.19 -0.42 6.15
C THR A 274 -21.26 -1.00 5.25
N ILE A 275 -21.66 -2.26 5.47
CA ILE A 275 -22.73 -2.91 4.72
C ILE A 275 -24.12 -2.50 5.27
N VAL A 276 -24.24 -2.45 6.59
CA VAL A 276 -25.53 -2.24 7.27
C VAL A 276 -25.94 -0.77 7.30
N LEU A 277 -25.01 0.14 7.58
CA LEU A 277 -25.33 1.56 7.78
C LEU A 277 -26.00 2.22 6.57
N PRO A 278 -25.54 2.07 5.32
CA PRO A 278 -26.23 2.63 4.17
C PRO A 278 -27.67 2.11 4.04
N SER A 279 -27.85 0.81 4.26
CA SER A 279 -29.16 0.18 4.17
C SER A 279 -30.13 0.70 5.24
N VAL A 280 -29.67 0.93 6.47
CA VAL A 280 -30.46 1.52 7.56
C VAL A 280 -30.86 2.96 7.26
N ILE A 281 -29.94 3.76 6.72
CA ILE A 281 -30.17 5.18 6.42
C ILE A 281 -31.25 5.36 5.34
N ILE A 282 -31.27 4.50 4.32
CA ILE A 282 -32.25 4.58 3.23
C ILE A 282 -33.42 3.61 3.40
N ALA A 283 -33.49 2.88 4.53
CA ALA A 283 -34.52 1.88 4.78
C ALA A 283 -35.95 2.41 4.58
N ASN A 284 -36.25 3.59 5.10
CA ASN A 284 -37.57 4.18 4.98
C ASN A 284 -37.95 4.44 3.53
N GLN A 285 -37.02 4.91 2.69
CA GLN A 285 -37.25 5.18 1.26
C GLN A 285 -37.45 3.89 0.45
N VAL A 286 -36.78 2.82 0.85
CA VAL A 286 -36.96 1.51 0.20
C VAL A 286 -38.26 0.85 0.66
N LEU A 287 -38.60 0.91 1.96
CA LEU A 287 -39.82 0.33 2.51
C LEU A 287 -41.07 1.07 2.08
N SER A 288 -40.98 2.38 1.82
CA SER A 288 -42.10 3.18 1.25
C SER A 288 -42.29 2.96 -0.26
N GLY A 289 -41.34 2.29 -0.92
CA GLY A 289 -41.37 2.09 -2.38
C GLY A 289 -40.84 3.27 -3.19
N GLU A 290 -40.31 4.32 -2.55
CA GLU A 290 -39.66 5.46 -3.24
C GLU A 290 -38.37 5.06 -3.94
N LEU A 291 -37.64 4.08 -3.37
CA LEU A 291 -36.41 3.52 -3.93
C LEU A 291 -36.54 2.01 -4.11
N GLU A 292 -36.02 1.49 -5.21
CA GLU A 292 -35.91 0.03 -5.43
C GLU A 292 -34.87 -0.60 -4.49
N VAL A 293 -35.06 -1.86 -4.11
CA VAL A 293 -34.17 -2.64 -3.22
C VAL A 293 -32.74 -2.65 -3.75
N GLY A 294 -32.53 -2.74 -5.05
CA GLY A 294 -31.20 -2.72 -5.66
C GLY A 294 -30.45 -1.41 -5.46
N ARG A 295 -31.15 -0.29 -5.23
CA ARG A 295 -30.51 0.99 -4.87
C ARG A 295 -29.84 0.92 -3.50
N ALA A 296 -30.39 0.15 -2.56
CA ALA A 296 -29.75 -0.11 -1.28
C ALA A 296 -28.43 -0.90 -1.44
N ILE A 297 -28.44 -1.91 -2.30
CA ILE A 297 -27.26 -2.70 -2.62
C ILE A 297 -26.19 -1.84 -3.32
N GLN A 298 -26.61 -1.03 -4.29
CA GLN A 298 -25.74 -0.10 -5.00
C GLN A 298 -25.11 0.93 -4.05
N ALA A 299 -25.91 1.48 -3.12
CA ALA A 299 -25.43 2.42 -2.10
C ALA A 299 -24.41 1.77 -1.16
N ALA A 300 -24.67 0.54 -0.68
CA ALA A 300 -23.73 -0.20 0.16
C ALA A 300 -22.41 -0.48 -0.55
N GLY A 301 -22.46 -0.89 -1.83
CA GLY A 301 -21.26 -1.10 -2.64
C GLY A 301 -20.46 0.19 -2.88
N ALA A 302 -21.14 1.29 -3.20
CA ALA A 302 -20.50 2.60 -3.38
C ALA A 302 -19.89 3.11 -2.07
N PHE A 303 -20.60 2.94 -0.95
CA PHE A 303 -20.09 3.30 0.38
C PHE A 303 -18.83 2.51 0.74
N ALA A 304 -18.81 1.20 0.50
CA ALA A 304 -17.66 0.34 0.73
C ALA A 304 -16.45 0.76 -0.14
N ALA A 305 -16.70 1.06 -1.42
CA ALA A 305 -15.65 1.51 -2.34
C ALA A 305 -15.00 2.83 -1.92
N ILE A 306 -15.81 3.82 -1.50
CA ILE A 306 -15.30 5.11 -1.02
C ILE A 306 -14.49 4.91 0.27
N LEU A 307 -14.99 4.11 1.20
CA LEU A 307 -14.31 3.86 2.46
C LEU A 307 -12.96 3.17 2.24
N SER A 308 -12.90 2.15 1.38
CA SER A 308 -11.65 1.49 1.00
C SER A 308 -10.65 2.49 0.41
N ALA A 309 -11.10 3.37 -0.48
CA ALA A 309 -10.24 4.41 -1.06
C ALA A 309 -9.68 5.38 -0.01
N LEU A 310 -10.44 5.70 1.04
CA LEU A 310 -10.01 6.58 2.14
C LEU A 310 -9.04 5.88 3.11
N THR A 311 -9.16 4.58 3.32
CA THR A 311 -8.34 3.82 4.26
C THR A 311 -7.02 3.33 3.68
N VAL A 312 -6.87 3.33 2.36
CA VAL A 312 -5.73 2.77 1.64
C VAL A 312 -4.36 3.28 2.14
N ILE A 313 -4.25 4.56 2.49
CA ILE A 313 -2.99 5.15 3.01
C ILE A 313 -2.63 4.55 4.37
N VAL A 314 -3.64 4.32 5.22
CA VAL A 314 -3.44 3.72 6.55
C VAL A 314 -3.04 2.26 6.43
N GLU A 315 -3.65 1.52 5.52
CA GLU A 315 -3.34 0.11 5.25
C GLU A 315 -1.91 -0.10 4.75
N HIS A 316 -1.40 0.85 3.96
CA HIS A 316 -0.06 0.79 3.39
C HIS A 316 1.01 1.59 4.16
N PHE A 317 0.70 2.10 5.35
CA PHE A 317 1.58 2.99 6.10
C PHE A 317 2.97 2.38 6.38
N GLU A 318 3.05 1.12 6.77
CA GLU A 318 4.32 0.43 7.03
C GLU A 318 5.17 0.30 5.76
N SER A 319 4.55 -0.10 4.66
CA SER A 319 5.23 -0.21 3.36
C SER A 319 5.72 1.14 2.86
N LEU A 320 4.93 2.20 3.08
CA LEU A 320 5.28 3.58 2.76
C LEU A 320 6.45 4.09 3.60
N SER A 321 6.49 3.74 4.89
CA SER A 321 7.60 4.08 5.79
C SER A 321 8.90 3.39 5.35
N ARG A 322 8.85 2.10 5.00
CA ARG A 322 10.00 1.37 4.45
C ARG A 322 10.48 1.97 3.12
N PHE A 323 9.56 2.34 2.25
CA PHE A 323 9.87 3.02 1.00
C PHE A 323 10.58 4.35 1.22
N SER A 324 10.11 5.17 2.17
CA SER A 324 10.72 6.44 2.55
C SER A 324 12.20 6.25 2.96
N ALA A 325 12.48 5.27 3.82
CA ALA A 325 13.84 4.95 4.22
C ALA A 325 14.72 4.49 3.03
N GLY A 326 14.14 3.72 2.09
CA GLY A 326 14.81 3.32 0.84
C GLY A 326 15.18 4.51 -0.05
N VAL A 327 14.27 5.48 -0.20
CA VAL A 327 14.51 6.73 -0.95
C VAL A 327 15.66 7.51 -0.33
N ASP A 328 15.69 7.64 0.99
CA ASP A 328 16.76 8.38 1.69
C ASP A 328 18.12 7.71 1.50
N ARG A 329 18.22 6.39 1.62
CA ARG A 329 19.47 5.64 1.38
C ARG A 329 19.94 5.78 -0.07
N LEU A 330 19.02 5.58 -1.04
CA LEU A 330 19.37 5.68 -2.46
C LEU A 330 19.78 7.10 -2.85
N HIS A 331 19.15 8.12 -2.24
CA HIS A 331 19.56 9.52 -2.43
C HIS A 331 20.95 9.78 -1.86
N ALA A 332 21.24 9.32 -0.64
CA ALA A 332 22.56 9.45 -0.03
C ALA A 332 23.65 8.79 -0.91
N PHE A 333 23.38 7.57 -1.40
CA PHE A 333 24.27 6.88 -2.32
C PHE A 333 24.45 7.66 -3.63
N SER A 334 23.38 8.18 -4.22
CA SER A 334 23.45 9.01 -5.44
C SER A 334 24.28 10.28 -5.26
N ALA A 335 24.28 10.87 -4.08
CA ALA A 335 25.02 12.10 -3.80
C ALA A 335 26.53 11.86 -3.64
N THR A 336 26.96 10.63 -3.37
CA THR A 336 28.36 10.25 -3.18
C THR A 336 29.03 9.68 -4.42
N LEU A 337 28.25 9.26 -5.42
CA LEU A 337 28.70 8.91 -6.76
C LEU A 337 28.99 10.15 -7.59
#